data_8a8c5d1b7a64e031783b413bdc603531
#
_entry.id   8a8c5d1b7a64e031783b413bdc603531
#
_cell.length_a   1.000
_cell.length_b   1.000
_cell.length_c   1.000
_cell.angle_alpha   90.00
_cell.angle_beta   90.00
_cell.angle_gamma   90.00
#
_symmetry.space_group_name_H-M   'P 1'
#
loop_
_entity.id
_entity.type
_entity.pdbx_description
1 polymer ?
#
loop_
_entity_poly.entity_id
_entity_poly.type
_entity_poly.pdbx_seq_one_letter_code
_entity_poly.pdbx_strand_id
1 'polypeptide(L)'
;LVTIQLPCYNEMHVMERLLESVSRLDYPQDKLQIQVLDDSTDETTEICKVEVAKLIKRGFDAEHVHRIDRTGYKAGALENGTETAKGDYLFILDSDFVPNPDVLHKTIHYFTDNNIGMIQTRWEHINRTYNTLTRIQAMFLDGHLELEQTARNRSGRFFTFNGTAGIWRKSCIDDAGGWEHDTLTEDMDLSYRAQLKGWKFIFLNDVTTPAELPVDMEGFKSQQHRWTKGSIQVCKKCLFDIWKSNAPLSCKLEATAHLTSNFAYLLLFALLFLIIPKQRSEMSWFEEHGISEHLLNFPIFFFGSISVALFYVMSQKALRPETWLKDIL
;
A
#
# COMPACT_ATOMS: atom_id res chain seq x y z
N LEU A 1 -9.93 18.64 -13.02
CA LEU A 1 -8.62 19.09 -12.56
C LEU A 1 -8.00 18.04 -11.66
N VAL A 2 -6.67 17.82 -11.77
CA VAL A 2 -5.90 16.88 -10.92
C VAL A 2 -4.95 17.69 -10.05
N THR A 3 -4.96 17.44 -8.74
CA THR A 3 -3.92 17.93 -7.82
C THR A 3 -2.99 16.77 -7.49
N ILE A 4 -1.68 16.97 -7.70
CA ILE A 4 -0.65 16.01 -7.31
C ILE A 4 -0.16 16.43 -5.92
N GLN A 5 -0.33 15.54 -4.93
CA GLN A 5 0.10 15.76 -3.56
C GLN A 5 1.37 14.97 -3.28
N LEU A 6 2.42 15.67 -2.87
CA LEU A 6 3.77 15.16 -2.64
C LEU A 6 4.14 15.36 -1.15
N PRO A 7 3.67 14.50 -0.24
CA PRO A 7 4.04 14.60 1.16
C PRO A 7 5.52 14.23 1.35
N CYS A 8 6.27 15.05 2.08
CA CYS A 8 7.69 14.80 2.36
C CYS A 8 8.09 15.17 3.79
N TYR A 9 9.10 14.45 4.30
CA TYR A 9 9.71 14.72 5.58
C TYR A 9 11.18 14.28 5.62
N ASN A 10 12.10 15.23 5.57
CA ASN A 10 13.56 14.98 5.61
C ASN A 10 14.03 14.05 4.49
N GLU A 11 13.64 14.35 3.25
CA GLU A 11 13.84 13.52 2.04
C GLU A 11 14.72 14.24 1.01
N MET A 12 15.75 14.95 1.45
CA MET A 12 16.58 15.85 0.63
C MET A 12 17.20 15.16 -0.61
N HIS A 13 17.46 13.86 -0.55
CA HIS A 13 18.14 13.14 -1.63
C HIS A 13 17.23 12.73 -2.80
N VAL A 14 15.91 12.75 -2.60
CA VAL A 14 14.94 12.25 -3.60
C VAL A 14 13.97 13.31 -4.13
N MET A 15 13.81 14.44 -3.44
CA MET A 15 12.84 15.48 -3.79
C MET A 15 13.08 16.09 -5.17
N GLU A 16 14.32 16.39 -5.54
CA GLU A 16 14.64 16.94 -6.87
C GLU A 16 14.21 15.97 -7.98
N ARG A 17 14.52 14.67 -7.82
CA ARG A 17 14.14 13.63 -8.78
C ARG A 17 12.62 13.49 -8.88
N LEU A 18 11.90 13.51 -7.75
CA LEU A 18 10.45 13.43 -7.73
C LEU A 18 9.83 14.60 -8.50
N LEU A 19 10.20 15.84 -8.17
CA LEU A 19 9.64 17.05 -8.78
C LEU A 19 9.96 17.13 -10.28
N GLU A 20 11.16 16.73 -10.69
CA GLU A 20 11.49 16.61 -12.10
C GLU A 20 10.64 15.53 -12.80
N SER A 21 10.41 14.37 -12.17
CA SER A 21 9.58 13.31 -12.75
C SER A 21 8.11 13.74 -12.90
N VAL A 22 7.57 14.43 -11.91
CA VAL A 22 6.21 14.99 -11.95
C VAL A 22 6.08 16.04 -13.08
N SER A 23 7.12 16.85 -13.28
CA SER A 23 7.13 17.86 -14.35
C SER A 23 7.15 17.28 -15.76
N ARG A 24 7.47 15.98 -15.92
CA ARG A 24 7.47 15.24 -17.18
C ARG A 24 6.18 14.50 -17.46
N LEU A 25 5.18 14.61 -16.59
CA LEU A 25 3.88 13.98 -16.83
C LEU A 25 3.26 14.52 -18.12
N ASP A 26 2.86 13.61 -18.99
CA ASP A 26 2.13 13.91 -20.21
C ASP A 26 0.67 14.20 -19.87
N TYR A 27 0.39 15.41 -19.43
CA TYR A 27 -0.95 15.88 -19.09
C TYR A 27 -1.03 17.39 -19.24
N PRO A 28 -2.18 17.97 -19.66
CA PRO A 28 -2.31 19.40 -19.84
C PRO A 28 -1.98 20.19 -18.56
N GLN A 29 -1.02 21.11 -18.65
CA GLN A 29 -0.53 21.86 -17.49
C GLN A 29 -1.64 22.70 -16.82
N ASP A 30 -2.56 23.23 -17.61
CA ASP A 30 -3.74 23.99 -17.13
C ASP A 30 -4.75 23.11 -16.34
N LYS A 31 -4.56 21.79 -16.36
CA LYS A 31 -5.35 20.80 -15.63
C LYS A 31 -4.58 20.11 -14.50
N LEU A 32 -3.39 20.61 -14.19
CA LEU A 32 -2.55 20.10 -13.09
C LEU A 32 -2.31 21.19 -12.05
N GLN A 33 -2.41 20.81 -10.78
CA GLN A 33 -1.85 21.53 -9.64
C GLN A 33 -0.83 20.60 -8.97
N ILE A 34 0.30 21.12 -8.53
CA ILE A 34 1.32 20.38 -7.79
C ILE A 34 1.47 20.98 -6.39
N GLN A 35 1.20 20.18 -5.36
CA GLN A 35 1.38 20.56 -3.96
C GLN A 35 2.53 19.76 -3.36
N VAL A 36 3.59 20.43 -2.93
CA VAL A 36 4.63 19.84 -2.08
C VAL A 36 4.23 20.08 -0.63
N LEU A 37 3.84 19.00 0.06
CA LEU A 37 3.36 19.03 1.44
C LEU A 37 4.53 18.70 2.37
N ASP A 38 5.22 19.74 2.82
CA ASP A 38 6.53 19.65 3.48
C ASP A 38 6.42 19.80 4.99
N ASP A 39 6.75 18.73 5.71
CA ASP A 39 6.88 18.71 7.17
C ASP A 39 8.35 18.68 7.63
N SER A 40 9.31 18.95 6.74
CA SER A 40 10.74 18.76 6.99
C SER A 40 11.32 19.81 7.95
N THR A 41 12.39 19.40 8.62
CA THR A 41 13.15 20.21 9.57
C THR A 41 14.63 20.36 9.18
N ASP A 42 15.00 19.80 8.02
CA ASP A 42 16.34 19.81 7.45
C ASP A 42 16.41 20.61 6.13
N GLU A 43 17.44 20.40 5.35
CA GLU A 43 17.70 21.06 4.06
C GLU A 43 16.62 20.77 3.00
N THR A 44 15.79 19.74 3.21
CA THR A 44 14.68 19.36 2.30
C THR A 44 13.76 20.55 2.02
N THR A 45 13.45 21.35 3.05
CA THR A 45 12.58 22.52 2.91
C THR A 45 13.12 23.53 1.89
N GLU A 46 14.41 23.81 1.92
CA GLU A 46 15.02 24.76 0.98
C GLU A 46 15.07 24.18 -0.45
N ILE A 47 15.38 22.89 -0.57
CA ILE A 47 15.33 22.18 -1.85
C ILE A 47 13.91 22.27 -2.44
N CYS A 48 12.88 21.98 -1.67
CA CYS A 48 11.47 22.07 -2.11
C CYS A 48 11.11 23.48 -2.59
N LYS A 49 11.51 24.53 -1.88
CA LYS A 49 11.28 25.92 -2.30
C LYS A 49 11.92 26.23 -3.66
N VAL A 50 13.19 25.84 -3.83
CA VAL A 50 13.93 26.08 -5.06
C VAL A 50 13.29 25.34 -6.24
N GLU A 51 12.96 24.06 -6.04
CA GLU A 51 12.38 23.24 -7.11
C GLU A 51 10.95 23.69 -7.48
N VAL A 52 10.10 24.01 -6.51
CA VAL A 52 8.78 24.59 -6.77
C VAL A 52 8.89 25.92 -7.53
N ALA A 53 9.84 26.79 -7.15
CA ALA A 53 10.07 28.03 -7.91
C ALA A 53 10.51 27.78 -9.37
N LYS A 54 11.25 26.70 -9.64
CA LYS A 54 11.59 26.28 -11.02
C LYS A 54 10.34 25.82 -11.77
N LEU A 55 9.46 25.04 -11.14
CA LEU A 55 8.20 24.59 -11.74
C LEU A 55 7.28 25.76 -12.09
N ILE A 56 7.12 26.71 -11.19
CA ILE A 56 6.33 27.95 -11.44
C ILE A 56 6.91 28.72 -12.63
N LYS A 57 8.23 28.88 -12.74
CA LYS A 57 8.86 29.53 -13.89
C LYS A 57 8.65 28.80 -15.21
N ARG A 58 8.44 27.49 -15.17
CA ARG A 58 8.08 26.64 -16.31
C ARG A 58 6.59 26.66 -16.65
N GLY A 59 5.76 27.40 -15.88
CA GLY A 59 4.33 27.58 -16.11
C GLY A 59 3.42 26.62 -15.37
N PHE A 60 3.94 25.80 -14.46
CA PHE A 60 3.12 24.93 -13.64
C PHE A 60 2.42 25.68 -12.51
N ASP A 61 1.18 25.30 -12.21
CA ASP A 61 0.50 25.69 -10.97
C ASP A 61 1.06 24.82 -9.83
N ALA A 62 2.08 25.34 -9.17
CA ALA A 62 2.82 24.59 -8.12
C ALA A 62 2.91 25.42 -6.84
N GLU A 63 2.78 24.78 -5.70
CA GLU A 63 2.89 25.41 -4.39
C GLU A 63 3.71 24.56 -3.40
N HIS A 64 4.43 25.23 -2.52
CA HIS A 64 5.14 24.64 -1.40
C HIS A 64 4.39 24.95 -0.11
N VAL A 65 3.77 23.93 0.46
CA VAL A 65 2.98 24.02 1.70
C VAL A 65 3.84 23.46 2.83
N HIS A 66 4.53 24.35 3.54
CA HIS A 66 5.35 23.95 4.67
C HIS A 66 4.60 24.09 5.99
N ARG A 67 4.62 23.02 6.82
CA ARG A 67 4.04 23.01 8.15
C ARG A 67 5.14 22.93 9.21
N ILE A 68 5.08 23.81 10.21
CA ILE A 68 5.97 23.75 11.38
C ILE A 68 5.46 22.70 12.37
N ASP A 69 4.12 22.64 12.55
CA ASP A 69 3.48 21.62 13.39
C ASP A 69 3.18 20.38 12.54
N ARG A 70 3.87 19.29 12.87
CA ARG A 70 3.75 18.00 12.20
C ARG A 70 2.64 17.13 12.80
N THR A 71 1.63 17.70 13.44
CA THR A 71 0.49 16.97 13.98
C THR A 71 -0.17 16.12 12.91
N GLY A 72 -0.41 14.84 13.21
CA GLY A 72 -0.97 13.87 12.26
C GLY A 72 -0.01 13.34 11.22
N TYR A 73 1.26 13.74 11.22
CA TYR A 73 2.27 13.26 10.27
C TYR A 73 1.78 13.38 8.81
N LYS A 74 1.95 12.33 8.02
CA LYS A 74 1.51 12.28 6.61
C LYS A 74 0.00 12.49 6.45
N ALA A 75 -0.82 11.88 7.30
CA ALA A 75 -2.26 12.08 7.27
C ALA A 75 -2.64 13.57 7.45
N GLY A 76 -2.02 14.23 8.44
CA GLY A 76 -2.23 15.66 8.65
C GLY A 76 -1.70 16.54 7.51
N ALA A 77 -0.62 16.14 6.84
CA ALA A 77 -0.12 16.84 5.65
C ALA A 77 -1.11 16.70 4.48
N LEU A 78 -1.63 15.50 4.23
CA LEU A 78 -2.61 15.23 3.19
C LEU A 78 -3.94 15.96 3.47
N GLU A 79 -4.41 15.97 4.72
CA GLU A 79 -5.62 16.70 5.11
C GLU A 79 -5.46 18.19 4.84
N ASN A 80 -4.37 18.80 5.31
CA ASN A 80 -4.07 20.22 5.05
C ASN A 80 -3.96 20.54 3.56
N GLY A 81 -3.30 19.66 2.77
CA GLY A 81 -3.21 19.80 1.32
C GLY A 81 -4.57 19.64 0.64
N THR A 82 -5.44 18.77 1.16
CA THR A 82 -6.79 18.56 0.59
C THR A 82 -7.66 19.80 0.72
N GLU A 83 -7.52 20.59 1.79
CA GLU A 83 -8.27 21.84 1.96
C GLU A 83 -8.00 22.87 0.85
N THR A 84 -6.73 22.96 0.41
CA THR A 84 -6.29 23.93 -0.62
C THR A 84 -6.22 23.35 -2.03
N ALA A 85 -6.44 22.02 -2.17
CA ALA A 85 -6.43 21.34 -3.45
C ALA A 85 -7.53 21.82 -4.38
N LYS A 86 -7.16 22.29 -5.57
CA LYS A 86 -8.07 22.77 -6.63
C LYS A 86 -8.70 21.63 -7.42
N GLY A 87 -8.04 20.46 -7.43
CA GLY A 87 -8.43 19.30 -8.22
C GLY A 87 -9.59 18.52 -7.62
N ASP A 88 -10.46 17.99 -8.49
CA ASP A 88 -11.49 17.01 -8.13
C ASP A 88 -10.87 15.63 -7.84
N TYR A 89 -9.63 15.44 -8.31
CA TYR A 89 -8.86 14.19 -8.16
C TYR A 89 -7.50 14.51 -7.55
N LEU A 90 -7.12 13.73 -6.53
CA LEU A 90 -5.87 13.88 -5.80
C LEU A 90 -4.95 12.70 -6.11
N PHE A 91 -3.86 12.94 -6.82
CA PHE A 91 -2.82 11.94 -7.09
C PHE A 91 -1.74 12.03 -6.03
N ILE A 92 -1.63 11.03 -5.19
CA ILE A 92 -0.69 11.00 -4.06
C ILE A 92 0.55 10.21 -4.45
N LEU A 93 1.71 10.82 -4.26
CA LEU A 93 3.02 10.22 -4.54
C LEU A 93 3.98 10.50 -3.38
N ASP A 94 4.54 9.45 -2.81
CA ASP A 94 5.62 9.54 -1.85
C ASP A 94 6.93 9.95 -2.56
N SER A 95 7.88 10.47 -1.81
CA SER A 95 9.12 11.07 -2.32
C SER A 95 10.04 10.11 -3.07
N ASP A 96 9.95 8.82 -2.80
CA ASP A 96 10.74 7.75 -3.42
C ASP A 96 10.12 7.19 -4.73
N PHE A 97 8.97 7.74 -5.17
CA PHE A 97 8.29 7.33 -6.39
C PHE A 97 8.70 8.13 -7.62
N VAL A 98 8.70 7.48 -8.78
CA VAL A 98 8.99 8.08 -10.09
C VAL A 98 7.85 7.67 -11.05
N PRO A 99 6.78 8.47 -11.16
CA PRO A 99 5.64 8.12 -12.00
C PRO A 99 6.02 8.08 -13.49
N ASN A 100 5.45 7.12 -14.21
CA ASN A 100 5.54 7.10 -15.66
C ASN A 100 4.81 8.30 -16.27
N PRO A 101 5.32 8.94 -17.34
CA PRO A 101 4.72 10.13 -17.92
C PRO A 101 3.24 9.98 -18.29
N ASP A 102 2.81 8.82 -18.73
CA ASP A 102 1.46 8.52 -19.22
C ASP A 102 0.48 8.01 -18.13
N VAL A 103 0.90 8.01 -16.85
CA VAL A 103 0.09 7.45 -15.74
C VAL A 103 -1.28 8.09 -15.64
N LEU A 104 -1.39 9.41 -15.79
CA LEU A 104 -2.67 10.11 -15.70
C LEU A 104 -3.59 9.78 -16.89
N HIS A 105 -3.05 9.65 -18.09
CA HIS A 105 -3.83 9.20 -19.26
C HIS A 105 -4.40 7.80 -19.09
N LYS A 106 -3.65 6.90 -18.42
CA LYS A 106 -4.07 5.53 -18.17
C LYS A 106 -5.04 5.35 -17.01
N THR A 107 -5.23 6.39 -16.19
CA THR A 107 -5.97 6.28 -14.93
C THR A 107 -7.21 7.16 -14.87
N ILE A 108 -7.12 8.43 -15.23
CA ILE A 108 -8.14 9.43 -14.93
C ILE A 108 -9.51 9.13 -15.56
N HIS A 109 -9.55 8.46 -16.71
CA HIS A 109 -10.78 8.16 -17.44
C HIS A 109 -11.72 7.18 -16.70
N TYR A 110 -11.20 6.38 -15.76
CA TYR A 110 -12.04 5.50 -14.94
C TYR A 110 -12.98 6.29 -14.02
N PHE A 111 -12.65 7.52 -13.68
CA PHE A 111 -13.52 8.39 -12.87
C PHE A 111 -14.76 8.92 -13.61
N THR A 112 -14.97 8.56 -14.87
CA THR A 112 -16.26 8.75 -15.56
C THR A 112 -17.40 7.99 -14.89
N ASP A 113 -17.13 6.88 -14.21
CA ASP A 113 -18.07 6.26 -13.25
C ASP A 113 -17.99 7.04 -11.92
N ASN A 114 -19.10 7.68 -11.55
CA ASN A 114 -19.20 8.48 -10.33
C ASN A 114 -19.10 7.66 -9.04
N ASN A 115 -19.23 6.34 -9.11
CA ASN A 115 -19.07 5.46 -7.96
C ASN A 115 -17.61 5.12 -7.66
N ILE A 116 -16.68 5.44 -8.57
CA ILE A 116 -15.26 5.18 -8.35
C ILE A 116 -14.68 6.27 -7.46
N GLY A 117 -14.22 5.86 -6.27
CA GLY A 117 -13.59 6.73 -5.28
C GLY A 117 -12.08 6.75 -5.36
N MET A 118 -11.46 5.65 -5.75
CA MET A 118 -9.99 5.53 -5.76
C MET A 118 -9.51 4.59 -6.85
N ILE A 119 -8.37 4.94 -7.43
CA ILE A 119 -7.63 4.11 -8.40
C ILE A 119 -6.22 3.92 -7.88
N GLN A 120 -5.80 2.66 -7.72
CA GLN A 120 -4.45 2.28 -7.32
C GLN A 120 -3.69 1.73 -8.50
N THR A 121 -2.49 2.26 -8.76
CA THR A 121 -1.53 1.66 -9.70
C THR A 121 -0.62 0.66 -8.99
N ARG A 122 -0.07 -0.30 -9.74
CA ARG A 122 0.86 -1.28 -9.16
C ARG A 122 2.24 -0.64 -8.94
N TRP A 123 2.83 -0.90 -7.79
CA TRP A 123 4.21 -0.51 -7.53
C TRP A 123 5.17 -1.36 -8.36
N GLU A 124 6.19 -0.73 -8.88
CA GLU A 124 7.36 -1.36 -9.48
C GLU A 124 8.60 -0.93 -8.70
N HIS A 125 9.71 -1.66 -8.83
CA HIS A 125 10.86 -1.46 -7.95
C HIS A 125 12.10 -1.06 -8.74
N ILE A 126 12.54 0.21 -8.59
CA ILE A 126 13.68 0.79 -9.31
C ILE A 126 14.99 0.07 -8.93
N ASN A 127 15.18 -0.19 -7.64
CA ASN A 127 16.40 -0.75 -7.06
C ASN A 127 16.29 -2.25 -6.73
N ARG A 128 15.39 -2.98 -7.40
CA ARG A 128 15.13 -4.42 -7.16
C ARG A 128 16.40 -5.27 -7.08
N THR A 129 17.36 -5.03 -7.96
CA THR A 129 18.59 -5.82 -8.08
C THR A 129 19.77 -5.28 -7.27
N TYR A 130 19.54 -4.28 -6.43
CA TYR A 130 20.60 -3.61 -5.67
C TYR A 130 21.30 -4.57 -4.68
N ASN A 131 20.52 -5.34 -3.90
CA ASN A 131 21.06 -6.37 -3.00
C ASN A 131 20.02 -7.49 -2.76
N THR A 132 20.39 -8.49 -1.95
CA THR A 132 19.48 -9.61 -1.63
C THR A 132 18.22 -9.15 -0.89
N LEU A 133 18.34 -8.18 0.01
CA LEU A 133 17.21 -7.66 0.76
C LEU A 133 16.17 -7.00 -0.15
N THR A 134 16.61 -6.15 -1.10
CA THR A 134 15.71 -5.50 -2.05
C THR A 134 15.06 -6.51 -3.00
N ARG A 135 15.77 -7.57 -3.40
CA ARG A 135 15.18 -8.67 -4.21
C ARG A 135 14.07 -9.41 -3.47
N ILE A 136 14.29 -9.74 -2.20
CA ILE A 136 13.29 -10.42 -1.37
C ILE A 136 12.07 -9.52 -1.13
N GLN A 137 12.27 -8.25 -0.81
CA GLN A 137 11.18 -7.29 -0.64
C GLN A 137 10.36 -7.14 -1.93
N ALA A 138 11.04 -7.00 -3.06
CA ALA A 138 10.37 -6.92 -4.37
C ALA A 138 9.51 -8.16 -4.63
N MET A 139 10.02 -9.37 -4.35
CA MET A 139 9.27 -10.61 -4.52
C MET A 139 8.02 -10.65 -3.63
N PHE A 140 8.13 -10.20 -2.37
CA PHE A 140 6.99 -10.15 -1.44
C PHE A 140 5.92 -9.17 -1.91
N LEU A 141 6.32 -7.95 -2.32
CA LEU A 141 5.41 -6.94 -2.82
C LEU A 141 4.79 -7.34 -4.17
N ASP A 142 5.56 -7.95 -5.06
CA ASP A 142 5.04 -8.51 -6.32
C ASP A 142 3.92 -9.54 -6.05
N GLY A 143 4.12 -10.43 -5.07
CA GLY A 143 3.10 -11.41 -4.67
C GLY A 143 1.82 -10.73 -4.16
N HIS A 144 1.98 -9.77 -3.28
CA HIS A 144 0.87 -8.99 -2.72
C HIS A 144 0.10 -8.21 -3.81
N LEU A 145 0.80 -7.48 -4.67
CA LEU A 145 0.17 -6.62 -5.67
C LEU A 145 -0.42 -7.43 -6.83
N GLU A 146 0.36 -8.35 -7.41
CA GLU A 146 -0.06 -9.14 -8.57
C GLU A 146 -1.20 -10.09 -8.24
N LEU A 147 -1.13 -10.81 -7.12
CA LEU A 147 -2.09 -11.84 -6.80
C LEU A 147 -3.16 -11.35 -5.82
N GLU A 148 -2.81 -10.85 -4.63
CA GLU A 148 -3.79 -10.53 -3.60
C GLU A 148 -4.62 -9.29 -3.96
N GLN A 149 -4.00 -8.15 -4.28
CA GLN A 149 -4.73 -6.92 -4.62
C GLN A 149 -5.58 -7.13 -5.88
N THR A 150 -5.01 -7.78 -6.89
CA THR A 150 -5.74 -8.13 -8.12
C THR A 150 -6.95 -9.03 -7.83
N ALA A 151 -6.76 -10.07 -7.01
CA ALA A 151 -7.84 -10.98 -6.65
C ALA A 151 -8.95 -10.28 -5.85
N ARG A 152 -8.60 -9.44 -4.86
CA ARG A 152 -9.56 -8.66 -4.09
C ARG A 152 -10.38 -7.74 -4.99
N ASN A 153 -9.71 -6.97 -5.84
CA ASN A 153 -10.38 -6.04 -6.75
C ASN A 153 -11.31 -6.77 -7.73
N ARG A 154 -10.81 -7.80 -8.43
CA ARG A 154 -11.59 -8.54 -9.43
C ARG A 154 -12.76 -9.35 -8.85
N SER A 155 -12.66 -9.76 -7.59
CA SER A 155 -13.72 -10.50 -6.89
C SER A 155 -14.69 -9.59 -6.11
N GLY A 156 -14.56 -8.27 -6.23
CA GLY A 156 -15.40 -7.30 -5.53
C GLY A 156 -15.23 -7.31 -4.01
N ARG A 157 -14.03 -7.65 -3.54
CA ARG A 157 -13.64 -7.57 -2.13
C ARG A 157 -13.11 -6.19 -1.81
N PHE A 158 -13.11 -5.83 -0.53
CA PHE A 158 -12.42 -4.62 -0.08
C PHE A 158 -10.92 -4.79 -0.26
N PHE A 159 -10.28 -3.76 -0.79
CA PHE A 159 -8.85 -3.67 -0.83
C PHE A 159 -8.39 -2.26 -0.46
N THR A 160 -7.13 -2.09 -0.14
CA THR A 160 -6.63 -0.85 0.43
C THR A 160 -5.79 -0.07 -0.57
N PHE A 161 -5.89 1.25 -0.50
CA PHE A 161 -4.89 2.16 -1.01
C PHE A 161 -3.56 1.89 -0.28
N ASN A 162 -2.47 1.84 -1.01
CA ASN A 162 -1.16 1.49 -0.47
C ASN A 162 -0.37 2.72 0.04
N GLY A 163 -1.06 3.79 0.38
CA GLY A 163 -0.49 5.05 0.86
C GLY A 163 0.02 5.97 -0.23
N THR A 164 0.31 5.46 -1.42
CA THR A 164 0.93 6.20 -2.51
C THR A 164 0.63 5.58 -3.86
N ALA A 165 1.00 6.26 -4.95
CA ALA A 165 0.78 5.83 -6.33
C ALA A 165 -0.69 5.51 -6.65
N GLY A 166 -1.59 6.30 -6.12
CA GLY A 166 -3.01 6.19 -6.38
C GLY A 166 -3.71 7.53 -6.46
N ILE A 167 -4.85 7.54 -7.13
CA ILE A 167 -5.64 8.72 -7.37
C ILE A 167 -6.97 8.60 -6.63
N TRP A 168 -7.27 9.57 -5.81
CA TRP A 168 -8.52 9.65 -5.08
C TRP A 168 -9.47 10.68 -5.71
N ARG A 169 -10.76 10.39 -5.72
CA ARG A 169 -11.78 11.43 -5.89
C ARG A 169 -11.89 12.21 -4.59
N LYS A 170 -11.72 13.54 -4.64
CA LYS A 170 -11.77 14.41 -3.45
C LYS A 170 -13.08 14.22 -2.67
N SER A 171 -14.23 14.20 -3.35
CA SER A 171 -15.53 13.98 -2.70
C SER A 171 -15.67 12.60 -2.02
N CYS A 172 -14.89 11.58 -2.43
CA CYS A 172 -14.82 10.30 -1.73
C CYS A 172 -14.09 10.43 -0.39
N ILE A 173 -12.99 11.18 -0.36
CA ILE A 173 -12.26 11.47 0.88
C ILE A 173 -13.17 12.24 1.85
N ASP A 174 -13.83 13.29 1.37
CA ASP A 174 -14.74 14.14 2.16
C ASP A 174 -15.91 13.31 2.73
N ASP A 175 -16.58 12.50 1.89
CA ASP A 175 -17.68 11.63 2.32
C ASP A 175 -17.24 10.57 3.33
N ALA A 176 -16.01 10.06 3.20
CA ALA A 176 -15.44 9.10 4.15
C ALA A 176 -15.00 9.72 5.48
N GLY A 177 -15.08 11.07 5.62
CA GLY A 177 -14.72 11.80 6.84
C GLY A 177 -13.31 12.36 6.87
N GLY A 178 -12.64 12.48 5.70
CA GLY A 178 -11.29 13.04 5.58
C GLY A 178 -10.16 12.09 6.00
N TRP A 179 -8.94 12.60 5.99
CA TRP A 179 -7.77 11.89 6.48
C TRP A 179 -7.75 11.92 8.01
N GLU A 180 -7.73 10.77 8.64
CA GLU A 180 -7.61 10.65 10.09
C GLU A 180 -6.22 10.13 10.47
N HIS A 181 -5.71 10.56 11.64
CA HIS A 181 -4.36 10.26 12.11
C HIS A 181 -4.31 9.45 13.42
N ASP A 182 -5.41 8.80 13.76
CA ASP A 182 -5.54 7.94 14.93
C ASP A 182 -4.99 6.52 14.70
N THR A 183 -4.60 6.22 13.46
CA THR A 183 -3.90 4.97 13.07
C THR A 183 -2.58 5.28 12.35
N LEU A 184 -1.63 4.34 12.38
CA LEU A 184 -0.35 4.48 11.65
C LEU A 184 -0.46 4.16 10.15
N THR A 185 -1.62 3.73 9.70
CA THR A 185 -1.92 3.43 8.29
C THR A 185 -3.21 4.15 7.92
N GLU A 186 -3.07 5.47 7.75
CA GLU A 186 -4.16 6.38 7.35
C GLU A 186 -4.82 5.97 6.04
N ASP A 187 -4.03 5.38 5.16
CA ASP A 187 -4.41 4.85 3.86
C ASP A 187 -5.37 3.66 3.96
N MET A 188 -5.04 2.69 4.80
CA MET A 188 -5.88 1.54 5.09
C MET A 188 -7.17 1.97 5.79
N ASP A 189 -7.08 2.87 6.77
CA ASP A 189 -8.22 3.40 7.50
C ASP A 189 -9.22 4.08 6.56
N LEU A 190 -8.76 5.07 5.79
CA LEU A 190 -9.60 5.78 4.82
C LEU A 190 -10.18 4.81 3.78
N SER A 191 -9.41 3.80 3.35
CA SER A 191 -9.87 2.81 2.38
C SER A 191 -11.07 2.00 2.88
N TYR A 192 -11.03 1.55 4.13
CA TYR A 192 -12.17 0.83 4.72
C TYR A 192 -13.37 1.75 4.94
N ARG A 193 -13.16 2.96 5.46
CA ARG A 193 -14.24 3.92 5.67
C ARG A 193 -14.97 4.29 4.37
N ALA A 194 -14.22 4.55 3.30
CA ALA A 194 -14.77 4.86 1.99
C ALA A 194 -15.58 3.69 1.40
N GLN A 195 -15.04 2.48 1.42
CA GLN A 195 -15.74 1.31 0.89
C GLN A 195 -16.97 0.92 1.72
N LEU A 196 -16.97 1.17 3.02
CA LEU A 196 -18.16 1.02 3.88
C LEU A 196 -19.28 2.02 3.53
N LYS A 197 -18.94 3.17 2.95
CA LYS A 197 -19.89 4.15 2.37
C LYS A 197 -20.40 3.74 0.98
N GLY A 198 -19.84 2.68 0.39
CA GLY A 198 -20.25 2.14 -0.91
C GLY A 198 -19.38 2.60 -2.09
N TRP A 199 -18.30 3.35 -1.85
CA TRP A 199 -17.36 3.72 -2.88
C TRP A 199 -16.64 2.48 -3.43
N LYS A 200 -16.44 2.46 -4.76
CA LYS A 200 -15.72 1.40 -5.45
C LYS A 200 -14.29 1.84 -5.73
N PHE A 201 -13.39 0.89 -5.65
CA PHE A 201 -11.97 1.08 -5.93
C PHE A 201 -11.55 0.24 -7.13
N ILE A 202 -10.55 0.72 -7.88
CA ILE A 202 -9.97 0.01 -9.02
C ILE A 202 -8.48 -0.18 -8.78
N PHE A 203 -8.01 -1.41 -8.95
CA PHE A 203 -6.59 -1.74 -9.00
C PHE A 203 -6.16 -1.99 -10.45
N LEU A 204 -5.22 -1.20 -10.93
CA LEU A 204 -4.68 -1.28 -12.30
C LEU A 204 -3.33 -1.99 -12.27
N ASN A 205 -3.38 -3.30 -12.43
CA ASN A 205 -2.18 -4.14 -12.39
C ASN A 205 -1.18 -3.85 -13.53
N ASP A 206 -1.70 -3.47 -14.70
CA ASP A 206 -0.88 -3.20 -15.89
C ASP A 206 -0.33 -1.76 -15.95
N VAL A 207 -0.73 -0.89 -15.02
CA VAL A 207 -0.22 0.48 -14.90
C VAL A 207 0.71 0.54 -13.71
N THR A 208 2.01 0.74 -13.96
CA THR A 208 3.03 0.73 -12.91
C THR A 208 3.49 2.12 -12.52
N THR A 209 3.84 2.27 -11.24
CA THR A 209 4.54 3.45 -10.72
C THR A 209 5.78 2.97 -9.97
N PRO A 210 6.99 3.17 -10.55
CA PRO A 210 8.25 2.73 -9.96
C PRO A 210 8.59 3.46 -8.65
N ALA A 211 9.15 2.73 -7.67
CA ALA A 211 9.56 3.22 -6.36
C ALA A 211 10.88 2.60 -5.90
N GLU A 212 11.51 3.19 -4.92
CA GLU A 212 12.66 2.60 -4.24
C GLU A 212 12.22 1.73 -3.07
N LEU A 213 12.95 0.64 -2.85
CA LEU A 213 12.82 -0.23 -1.69
C LEU A 213 13.89 0.13 -0.66
N PRO A 214 13.61 0.02 0.65
CA PRO A 214 14.62 0.12 1.69
C PRO A 214 15.82 -0.79 1.41
N VAL A 215 17.02 -0.20 1.38
CA VAL A 215 18.26 -0.93 1.03
C VAL A 215 18.91 -1.59 2.24
N ASP A 216 18.50 -1.23 3.44
CA ASP A 216 19.01 -1.75 4.69
C ASP A 216 17.90 -2.35 5.57
N MET A 217 18.33 -3.14 6.56
CA MET A 217 17.42 -3.89 7.42
C MET A 217 16.69 -2.98 8.44
N GLU A 218 17.26 -1.84 8.81
CA GLU A 218 16.63 -0.93 9.78
C GLU A 218 15.45 -0.21 9.15
N GLY A 219 15.63 0.31 7.94
CA GLY A 219 14.54 0.90 7.14
C GLY A 219 13.42 -0.10 6.90
N PHE A 220 13.76 -1.33 6.48
CA PHE A 220 12.79 -2.39 6.28
C PHE A 220 12.02 -2.75 7.56
N LYS A 221 12.69 -2.96 8.69
CA LYS A 221 12.04 -3.25 9.98
C LYS A 221 11.12 -2.11 10.43
N SER A 222 11.57 -0.87 10.28
CA SER A 222 10.78 0.31 10.61
C SER A 222 9.49 0.38 9.79
N GLN A 223 9.59 0.13 8.48
CA GLN A 223 8.44 0.07 7.57
C GLN A 223 7.47 -1.05 7.98
N GLN A 224 7.96 -2.28 8.18
CA GLN A 224 7.14 -3.42 8.59
C GLN A 224 6.48 -3.22 9.95
N HIS A 225 7.17 -2.59 10.89
CA HIS A 225 6.58 -2.24 12.20
C HIS A 225 5.40 -1.28 12.05
N ARG A 226 5.53 -0.23 11.22
CA ARG A 226 4.41 0.71 10.97
C ARG A 226 3.22 -0.02 10.34
N TRP A 227 3.44 -0.83 9.32
CA TRP A 227 2.38 -1.57 8.63
C TRP A 227 1.67 -2.55 9.56
N THR A 228 2.42 -3.35 10.30
CA THR A 228 1.86 -4.33 11.24
C THR A 228 1.05 -3.65 12.36
N LYS A 229 1.61 -2.61 12.99
CA LYS A 229 0.92 -1.90 14.06
C LYS A 229 -0.31 -1.17 13.54
N GLY A 230 -0.18 -0.50 12.39
CA GLY A 230 -1.28 0.21 11.74
C GLY A 230 -2.45 -0.70 11.38
N SER A 231 -2.19 -1.87 10.77
CA SER A 231 -3.26 -2.81 10.42
C SER A 231 -4.02 -3.31 11.65
N ILE A 232 -3.34 -3.53 12.79
CA ILE A 232 -4.00 -3.90 14.06
C ILE A 232 -4.86 -2.74 14.59
N GLN A 233 -4.40 -1.49 14.44
CA GLN A 233 -5.18 -0.31 14.83
C GLN A 233 -6.44 -0.19 13.97
N VAL A 234 -6.32 -0.32 12.64
CA VAL A 234 -7.47 -0.31 11.72
C VAL A 234 -8.42 -1.48 11.99
N CYS A 235 -7.88 -2.68 12.29
CA CYS A 235 -8.70 -3.81 12.70
C CYS A 235 -9.60 -3.45 13.89
N LYS A 236 -9.03 -2.88 14.95
CA LYS A 236 -9.79 -2.46 16.14
C LYS A 236 -10.83 -1.38 15.83
N LYS A 237 -10.53 -0.47 14.89
CA LYS A 237 -11.39 0.64 14.52
C LYS A 237 -12.54 0.20 13.60
N CYS A 238 -12.24 -0.56 12.54
CA CYS A 238 -13.18 -0.79 11.44
C CYS A 238 -13.87 -2.16 11.48
N LEU A 239 -13.32 -3.19 12.18
CA LEU A 239 -13.84 -4.55 12.08
C LEU A 239 -15.31 -4.68 12.49
N PHE A 240 -15.72 -3.99 13.55
CA PHE A 240 -17.10 -4.02 14.02
C PHE A 240 -18.07 -3.40 13.00
N ASP A 241 -17.69 -2.29 12.38
CA ASP A 241 -18.50 -1.62 11.36
C ASP A 241 -18.60 -2.42 10.07
N ILE A 242 -17.53 -3.15 9.71
CA ILE A 242 -17.55 -4.11 8.60
C ILE A 242 -18.62 -5.19 8.85
N TRP A 243 -18.66 -5.77 10.05
CA TRP A 243 -19.64 -6.80 10.37
C TRP A 243 -21.07 -6.27 10.46
N LYS A 244 -21.27 -5.03 10.88
CA LYS A 244 -22.58 -4.36 10.90
C LYS A 244 -23.05 -3.89 9.51
N SER A 245 -22.14 -3.71 8.56
CA SER A 245 -22.45 -3.20 7.23
C SER A 245 -23.35 -4.17 6.43
N ASN A 246 -23.89 -3.68 5.30
CA ASN A 246 -24.62 -4.49 4.35
C ASN A 246 -23.72 -5.21 3.33
N ALA A 247 -22.40 -5.23 3.53
CA ALA A 247 -21.46 -5.92 2.66
C ALA A 247 -21.76 -7.43 2.60
N PRO A 248 -21.52 -8.10 1.47
CA PRO A 248 -21.67 -9.55 1.36
C PRO A 248 -20.82 -10.31 2.40
N LEU A 249 -21.31 -11.44 2.89
CA LEU A 249 -20.60 -12.26 3.88
C LEU A 249 -19.17 -12.59 3.42
N SER A 250 -19.00 -12.92 2.15
CA SER A 250 -17.68 -13.20 1.58
C SER A 250 -16.72 -12.01 1.63
N CYS A 251 -17.22 -10.77 1.53
CA CYS A 251 -16.43 -9.56 1.71
C CYS A 251 -16.05 -9.35 3.18
N LYS A 252 -17.00 -9.57 4.11
CA LYS A 252 -16.75 -9.49 5.55
C LYS A 252 -15.70 -10.50 6.03
N LEU A 253 -15.78 -11.73 5.54
CA LEU A 253 -14.82 -12.79 5.88
C LEU A 253 -13.43 -12.46 5.36
N GLU A 254 -13.32 -12.01 4.11
CA GLU A 254 -12.03 -11.62 3.53
C GLU A 254 -11.44 -10.41 4.25
N ALA A 255 -12.23 -9.36 4.50
CA ALA A 255 -11.78 -8.18 5.24
C ALA A 255 -11.33 -8.54 6.66
N THR A 256 -12.03 -9.49 7.32
CA THR A 256 -11.60 -10.01 8.62
C THR A 256 -10.25 -10.71 8.51
N ALA A 257 -10.07 -11.61 7.54
CA ALA A 257 -8.79 -12.30 7.32
C ALA A 257 -7.66 -11.32 7.02
N HIS A 258 -7.92 -10.30 6.19
CA HIS A 258 -6.94 -9.25 5.87
C HIS A 258 -6.52 -8.45 7.11
N LEU A 259 -7.48 -7.92 7.86
CA LEU A 259 -7.21 -7.09 9.04
C LEU A 259 -6.61 -7.88 10.21
N THR A 260 -6.90 -9.18 10.31
CA THR A 260 -6.38 -10.05 11.38
C THR A 260 -5.14 -10.84 10.96
N SER A 261 -4.61 -10.67 9.74
CA SER A 261 -3.47 -11.43 9.23
C SER A 261 -2.26 -11.40 10.16
N ASN A 262 -1.98 -10.26 10.79
CA ASN A 262 -0.87 -10.10 11.73
C ASN A 262 -1.06 -10.85 13.07
N PHE A 263 -2.27 -11.31 13.40
CA PHE A 263 -2.48 -12.21 14.57
C PHE A 263 -1.80 -13.57 14.35
N ALA A 264 -1.46 -13.93 13.12
CA ALA A 264 -0.70 -15.14 12.83
C ALA A 264 0.61 -15.22 13.63
N TYR A 265 1.29 -14.10 13.87
CA TYR A 265 2.50 -14.06 14.70
C TYR A 265 2.22 -14.46 16.15
N LEU A 266 1.11 -14.00 16.74
CA LEU A 266 0.69 -14.38 18.10
C LEU A 266 0.29 -15.85 18.15
N LEU A 267 -0.40 -16.36 17.13
CA LEU A 267 -0.77 -17.76 17.03
C LEU A 267 0.44 -18.67 16.90
N LEU A 268 1.44 -18.28 16.08
CA LEU A 268 2.71 -19.00 15.99
C LEU A 268 3.45 -19.02 17.33
N PHE A 269 3.49 -17.89 18.02
CA PHE A 269 4.09 -17.82 19.36
C PHE A 269 3.35 -18.73 20.35
N ALA A 270 2.02 -18.68 20.39
CA ALA A 270 1.22 -19.57 21.24
C ALA A 270 1.43 -21.05 20.91
N LEU A 271 1.59 -21.37 19.61
CA LEU A 271 1.84 -22.73 19.16
C LEU A 271 3.13 -23.32 19.78
N LEU A 272 4.18 -22.50 19.96
CA LEU A 272 5.42 -22.95 20.59
C LEU A 272 5.19 -23.51 22.01
N PHE A 273 4.26 -22.92 22.77
CA PHE A 273 3.92 -23.41 24.10
C PHE A 273 3.03 -24.66 24.08
N LEU A 274 2.31 -24.89 22.98
CA LEU A 274 1.41 -26.04 22.84
C LEU A 274 2.11 -27.27 22.26
N ILE A 275 3.29 -27.11 21.66
CA ILE A 275 4.04 -28.23 21.05
C ILE A 275 4.39 -29.30 22.09
N ILE A 276 4.88 -28.91 23.28
CA ILE A 276 5.33 -29.86 24.30
C ILE A 276 4.19 -30.70 24.89
N PRO A 277 3.07 -30.11 25.36
CA PRO A 277 1.90 -30.86 25.79
C PRO A 277 1.33 -31.78 24.70
N LYS A 278 1.29 -31.27 23.46
CA LYS A 278 0.80 -32.02 22.30
C LYS A 278 1.62 -33.30 22.06
N GLN A 279 2.95 -33.20 22.03
CA GLN A 279 3.81 -34.36 21.84
C GLN A 279 3.57 -35.47 22.87
N ARG A 280 3.25 -35.10 24.13
CA ARG A 280 2.96 -36.07 25.17
C ARG A 280 1.57 -36.72 25.02
N SER A 281 0.57 -36.00 24.58
CA SER A 281 -0.79 -36.51 24.44
C SER A 281 -1.02 -37.32 23.17
N GLU A 282 -0.41 -36.90 22.05
CA GLU A 282 -0.59 -37.59 20.77
C GLU A 282 0.11 -38.96 20.74
N MET A 283 1.30 -39.10 21.38
CA MET A 283 1.99 -40.38 21.44
C MET A 283 1.14 -41.50 22.05
N SER A 284 0.24 -41.19 22.98
CA SER A 284 -0.65 -42.18 23.57
C SER A 284 -1.88 -42.49 22.69
N TRP A 285 -2.48 -41.48 22.05
CA TRP A 285 -3.71 -41.68 21.29
C TRP A 285 -3.47 -42.30 19.91
N PHE A 286 -2.43 -41.86 19.20
CA PHE A 286 -2.07 -42.40 17.86
C PHE A 286 -1.52 -43.82 17.97
N GLU A 287 -0.72 -44.12 18.99
CA GLU A 287 -0.24 -45.48 19.26
C GLU A 287 -1.40 -46.43 19.58
N GLU A 288 -2.38 -45.98 20.38
CA GLU A 288 -3.56 -46.78 20.77
C GLU A 288 -4.44 -47.12 19.56
N HIS A 289 -4.52 -46.21 18.54
CA HIS A 289 -5.36 -46.40 17.37
C HIS A 289 -4.59 -46.89 16.12
N GLY A 290 -3.30 -47.15 16.23
CA GLY A 290 -2.45 -47.64 15.13
C GLY A 290 -2.34 -46.68 13.94
N ILE A 291 -2.62 -45.37 14.15
CA ILE A 291 -2.55 -44.36 13.12
C ILE A 291 -1.20 -43.64 13.22
N SER A 292 -0.44 -43.61 12.13
CA SER A 292 0.80 -42.83 12.09
C SER A 292 0.48 -41.33 12.11
N GLU A 293 0.98 -40.60 13.12
CA GLU A 293 0.86 -39.13 13.19
C GLU A 293 1.39 -38.42 11.94
N HIS A 294 2.33 -39.06 11.22
CA HIS A 294 2.87 -38.55 9.96
C HIS A 294 1.81 -38.43 8.85
N LEU A 295 0.75 -39.24 8.91
CA LEU A 295 -0.38 -39.18 7.95
C LEU A 295 -1.14 -37.86 8.02
N LEU A 296 -1.18 -37.18 9.18
CA LEU A 296 -1.82 -35.89 9.34
C LEU A 296 -0.82 -34.73 9.27
N ASN A 297 0.32 -34.85 9.94
CA ASN A 297 1.29 -33.77 10.04
C ASN A 297 2.02 -33.50 8.71
N PHE A 298 2.36 -34.53 7.96
CA PHE A 298 3.05 -34.37 6.68
C PHE A 298 2.22 -33.63 5.62
N PRO A 299 0.95 -33.96 5.36
CA PRO A 299 0.13 -33.19 4.42
C PRO A 299 -0.03 -31.73 4.81
N ILE A 300 -0.27 -31.42 6.09
CA ILE A 300 -0.45 -30.06 6.57
C ILE A 300 0.83 -29.24 6.33
N PHE A 301 1.98 -29.80 6.71
CA PHE A 301 3.28 -29.16 6.49
C PHE A 301 3.58 -29.00 5.00
N PHE A 302 3.38 -30.06 4.23
CA PHE A 302 3.66 -30.08 2.80
C PHE A 302 2.80 -29.06 2.03
N PHE A 303 1.47 -29.09 2.21
CA PHE A 303 0.58 -28.15 1.53
C PHE A 303 0.76 -26.72 2.03
N GLY A 304 1.02 -26.52 3.33
CA GLY A 304 1.31 -25.20 3.88
C GLY A 304 2.58 -24.59 3.27
N SER A 305 3.67 -25.33 3.21
CA SER A 305 4.95 -24.87 2.64
C SER A 305 4.89 -24.69 1.12
N ILE A 306 4.28 -25.64 0.41
CA ILE A 306 4.16 -25.56 -1.06
C ILE A 306 3.23 -24.42 -1.48
N SER A 307 2.13 -24.16 -0.77
CA SER A 307 1.22 -23.07 -1.13
C SER A 307 1.94 -21.72 -1.13
N VAL A 308 2.78 -21.47 -0.13
CA VAL A 308 3.59 -20.25 -0.07
C VAL A 308 4.61 -20.18 -1.21
N ALA A 309 5.32 -21.28 -1.47
CA ALA A 309 6.26 -21.33 -2.58
C ALA A 309 5.58 -21.12 -3.93
N LEU A 310 4.45 -21.80 -4.17
CA LEU A 310 3.65 -21.63 -5.40
C LEU A 310 3.14 -20.21 -5.56
N PHE A 311 2.71 -19.56 -4.48
CA PHE A 311 2.26 -18.17 -4.51
C PHE A 311 3.32 -17.24 -5.11
N TYR A 312 4.55 -17.30 -4.61
CA TYR A 312 5.64 -16.48 -5.14
C TYR A 312 6.11 -16.91 -6.54
N VAL A 313 6.14 -18.20 -6.83
CA VAL A 313 6.44 -18.71 -8.18
C VAL A 313 5.42 -18.17 -9.19
N MET A 314 4.14 -18.22 -8.86
CA MET A 314 3.08 -17.74 -9.76
C MET A 314 3.17 -16.24 -9.99
N SER A 315 3.40 -15.43 -8.95
CA SER A 315 3.54 -13.98 -9.09
C SER A 315 4.76 -13.60 -9.95
N GLN A 316 5.91 -14.21 -9.68
CA GLN A 316 7.12 -13.94 -10.47
C GLN A 316 6.98 -14.40 -11.93
N LYS A 317 6.36 -15.56 -12.16
CA LYS A 317 6.10 -16.06 -13.52
C LYS A 317 5.12 -15.17 -14.30
N ALA A 318 4.12 -14.60 -13.63
CA ALA A 318 3.17 -13.67 -14.24
C ALA A 318 3.84 -12.35 -14.64
N LEU A 319 4.64 -11.77 -13.73
CA LEU A 319 5.28 -10.48 -13.96
C LEU A 319 6.55 -10.54 -14.79
N ARG A 320 7.30 -11.64 -14.72
CA ARG A 320 8.64 -11.79 -15.30
C ARG A 320 8.84 -13.17 -15.93
N PRO A 321 8.08 -13.52 -16.97
CA PRO A 321 8.06 -14.85 -17.55
C PRO A 321 9.44 -15.35 -18.02
N GLU A 322 10.34 -14.44 -18.39
CA GLU A 322 11.68 -14.79 -18.88
C GLU A 322 12.72 -14.97 -17.76
N THR A 323 12.54 -14.31 -16.62
CA THR A 323 13.56 -14.25 -15.55
C THR A 323 13.11 -14.82 -14.21
N TRP A 324 11.85 -15.23 -14.08
CA TRP A 324 11.24 -15.67 -12.81
C TRP A 324 12.07 -16.69 -12.01
N LEU A 325 12.73 -17.61 -12.72
CA LEU A 325 13.56 -18.63 -12.06
C LEU A 325 14.81 -18.02 -11.40
N LYS A 326 15.41 -17.00 -12.03
CA LYS A 326 16.56 -16.28 -11.46
C LYS A 326 16.14 -15.35 -10.32
N ASP A 327 14.89 -14.93 -10.31
CA ASP A 327 14.36 -14.02 -9.28
C ASP A 327 14.02 -14.80 -7.98
N ILE A 328 13.75 -16.11 -8.09
CA ILE A 328 13.41 -16.98 -6.94
C ILE A 328 14.67 -17.69 -6.37
N LEU A 329 15.65 -18.02 -7.21
CA LEU A 329 16.91 -18.67 -6.81
C LEU A 329 17.97 -17.63 -6.40
#